data_b34d2abc41ce492b40537ad13be2bba5
#
_entry.id   b34d2abc41ce492b40537ad13be2bba5
#
_cell.length_a   1.000
_cell.length_b   1.000
_cell.length_c   1.000
_cell.angle_alpha   90.00
_cell.angle_beta   90.00
_cell.angle_gamma   90.00
#
_symmetry.space_group_name_H-M   'P 1'
#
loop_
_entity.id
_entity.type
_entity.pdbx_description
1 polymer ?
#
loop_
_entity_poly.entity_id
_entity_poly.type
_entity_poly.pdbx_seq_one_letter_code
_entity_poly.pdbx_strand_id
1 'polypeptide(L)'
;MKSLFKYRENDKNFWYEELEEWVPKKIYDCHVHLINNDIISKNSIHKDRYPNEPFAKIKDWHKTVFPNRDVNSLIIGKPLIGTDVSAHNDFIYNEIKGEESTRSHRLTTPKDSV
;
A
#
# COMPACT_ATOMS: atom_id res chain seq x y z
N MET A 1 -12.72 -4.40 -12.20
CA MET A 1 -12.60 -3.20 -11.34
C MET A 1 -11.49 -2.31 -11.86
N LYS A 2 -11.73 -1.02 -12.01
CA LYS A 2 -10.70 -0.08 -12.50
C LYS A 2 -9.63 0.12 -11.43
N SER A 3 -8.36 0.18 -11.85
CA SER A 3 -7.25 0.52 -10.95
C SER A 3 -7.49 1.88 -10.30
N LEU A 4 -7.13 2.01 -9.01
CA LEU A 4 -7.10 3.30 -8.33
C LEU A 4 -5.98 4.19 -8.88
N PHE A 5 -4.95 3.59 -9.42
CA PHE A 5 -3.76 4.30 -9.90
C PHE A 5 -3.90 4.61 -11.39
N LYS A 6 -3.67 5.87 -11.72
CA LYS A 6 -3.75 6.37 -13.10
C LYS A 6 -2.55 7.25 -13.37
N TYR A 7 -1.63 6.73 -14.17
CA TYR A 7 -0.43 7.45 -14.60
C TYR A 7 -0.65 8.02 -16.00
N ARG A 8 -0.29 9.27 -16.20
CA ARG A 8 -0.52 10.00 -17.43
C ARG A 8 0.80 10.51 -18.00
N GLU A 9 0.81 10.88 -19.28
CA GLU A 9 1.98 11.48 -19.92
C GLU A 9 2.46 12.73 -19.19
N ASN A 10 1.54 13.57 -18.72
CA ASN A 10 1.90 14.76 -17.96
C ASN A 10 2.61 14.43 -16.63
N ASP A 11 2.24 13.34 -15.97
CA ASP A 11 2.90 12.91 -14.73
C ASP A 11 4.34 12.47 -15.01
N LYS A 12 4.55 11.76 -16.12
CA LYS A 12 5.86 11.35 -16.60
C LYS A 12 6.73 12.55 -16.96
N ASN A 13 6.19 13.49 -17.72
CA ASN A 13 6.92 14.69 -18.11
C ASN A 13 7.30 15.52 -16.88
N PHE A 14 6.38 15.71 -15.93
CA PHE A 14 6.64 16.41 -14.68
C PHE A 14 7.78 15.76 -13.88
N TRP A 15 7.83 14.42 -13.85
CA TRP A 15 8.94 13.73 -13.19
C TRP A 15 10.28 14.11 -13.81
N TYR A 16 10.43 13.98 -15.13
CA TYR A 16 11.70 14.20 -15.80
C TYR A 16 12.11 15.68 -15.89
N GLU A 17 11.15 16.58 -15.96
CA GLU A 17 11.40 18.01 -16.08
C GLU A 17 11.65 18.69 -14.72
N GLU A 18 10.97 18.22 -13.66
CA GLU A 18 10.93 18.95 -12.39
C GLU A 18 11.48 18.16 -11.19
N LEU A 19 11.41 16.85 -11.20
CA LEU A 19 11.65 16.06 -9.99
C LEU A 19 12.93 15.20 -10.03
N GLU A 20 13.30 14.67 -11.18
CA GLU A 20 14.32 13.64 -11.28
C GLU A 20 15.68 14.06 -10.70
N GLU A 21 16.07 15.31 -10.90
CA GLU A 21 17.38 15.80 -10.46
C GLU A 21 17.50 15.95 -8.95
N TRP A 22 16.41 16.30 -8.26
CA TRP A 22 16.46 16.59 -6.83
C TRP A 22 15.88 15.50 -5.93
N VAL A 23 15.02 14.59 -6.44
CA VAL A 23 14.49 13.48 -5.64
C VAL A 23 15.60 12.48 -5.31
N PRO A 24 15.82 12.12 -4.06
CA PRO A 24 16.86 11.19 -3.66
C PRO A 24 16.72 9.82 -4.31
N LYS A 25 17.85 9.11 -4.43
CA LYS A 25 17.87 7.72 -4.96
C LYS A 25 17.12 6.74 -4.05
N LYS A 26 17.11 6.99 -2.74
CA LYS A 26 16.36 6.21 -1.75
C LYS A 26 15.16 7.01 -1.27
N ILE A 27 13.98 6.39 -1.36
CA ILE A 27 12.70 6.99 -0.92
C ILE A 27 12.11 6.07 0.13
N TYR A 28 11.49 6.66 1.14
CA TYR A 28 10.66 5.95 2.09
C TYR A 28 9.22 6.48 2.02
N ASP A 29 8.31 5.67 1.45
CA ASP A 29 6.89 6.00 1.40
C ASP A 29 6.25 5.65 2.74
N CYS A 30 5.96 6.65 3.54
CA CYS A 30 5.50 6.46 4.91
C CYS A 30 3.98 6.26 5.06
N HIS A 31 3.23 6.13 3.96
CA HIS A 31 1.78 6.00 4.02
C HIS A 31 1.23 5.10 2.90
N VAL A 32 1.35 3.80 3.08
CA VAL A 32 0.87 2.80 2.11
C VAL A 32 -0.19 1.92 2.75
N HIS A 33 -1.29 1.69 2.05
CA HIS A 33 -2.32 0.72 2.44
C HIS A 33 -2.34 -0.46 1.48
N LEU A 34 -2.50 -1.66 2.04
CA LEU A 34 -2.80 -2.87 1.29
C LEU A 34 -4.27 -3.23 1.49
N ILE A 35 -4.88 -3.84 0.50
CA ILE A 35 -6.30 -4.22 0.52
C ILE A 35 -6.46 -5.66 0.08
N ASN A 36 -7.16 -6.44 0.92
CA ASN A 36 -7.62 -7.78 0.59
C ASN A 36 -9.12 -7.88 0.90
N ASN A 37 -9.94 -7.94 -0.13
CA ASN A 37 -11.39 -8.02 0.03
C ASN A 37 -11.87 -9.33 0.67
N ASP A 38 -11.09 -10.40 0.61
CA ASP A 38 -11.50 -11.70 1.16
C ASP A 38 -11.65 -11.70 2.68
N ILE A 39 -10.95 -10.77 3.36
CA ILE A 39 -11.00 -10.59 4.81
C ILE A 39 -12.00 -9.52 5.27
N ILE A 40 -12.78 -8.97 4.35
CA ILE A 40 -13.85 -8.01 4.65
C ILE A 40 -15.19 -8.75 4.64
N SER A 41 -15.98 -8.57 5.69
CA SER A 41 -17.31 -9.16 5.81
C SER A 41 -18.17 -8.89 4.57
N LYS A 42 -18.89 -9.91 4.10
CA LYS A 42 -19.82 -9.78 2.97
C LYS A 42 -20.91 -8.71 3.18
N ASN A 43 -21.25 -8.44 4.43
CA ASN A 43 -22.26 -7.45 4.80
C ASN A 43 -21.69 -6.04 5.01
N SER A 44 -20.38 -5.87 4.84
CA SER A 44 -19.75 -4.57 5.01
C SER A 44 -20.04 -3.65 3.82
N ILE A 45 -20.30 -2.37 4.10
CA ILE A 45 -20.38 -1.32 3.08
C ILE A 45 -19.05 -1.11 2.33
N HIS A 46 -17.96 -1.64 2.87
CA HIS A 46 -16.64 -1.54 2.27
C HIS A 46 -16.24 -2.78 1.45
N LYS A 47 -17.08 -3.82 1.48
CA LYS A 47 -16.84 -5.02 0.66
C LYS A 47 -16.80 -4.66 -0.83
N ASP A 48 -15.72 -5.04 -1.48
CA ASP A 48 -15.47 -4.81 -2.91
C ASP A 48 -15.53 -3.33 -3.34
N ARG A 49 -15.48 -2.39 -2.39
CA ARG A 49 -15.45 -0.95 -2.68
C ARG A 49 -14.14 -0.53 -3.35
N TYR A 50 -13.04 -1.16 -2.95
CA TYR A 50 -11.72 -0.93 -3.49
C TYR A 50 -11.19 -2.21 -4.14
N PRO A 51 -10.35 -2.13 -5.18
CA PRO A 51 -9.69 -3.31 -5.72
C PRO A 51 -8.74 -3.93 -4.70
N ASN A 52 -8.42 -5.21 -4.86
CA ASN A 52 -7.32 -5.80 -4.11
C ASN A 52 -6.01 -5.11 -4.46
N GLU A 53 -5.27 -4.72 -3.45
CA GLU A 53 -3.98 -4.03 -3.56
C GLU A 53 -2.93 -4.80 -2.76
N PRO A 54 -2.36 -5.90 -3.31
CA PRO A 54 -1.22 -6.59 -2.70
C PRO A 54 0.06 -5.77 -2.84
N PHE A 55 1.07 -6.07 -2.04
CA PHE A 55 2.31 -5.28 -2.02
C PHE A 55 3.06 -5.31 -3.37
N ALA A 56 3.00 -6.41 -4.11
CA ALA A 56 3.58 -6.49 -5.44
C ALA A 56 3.05 -5.38 -6.37
N LYS A 57 1.76 -5.08 -6.30
CA LYS A 57 1.12 -4.03 -7.09
C LYS A 57 1.59 -2.63 -6.68
N ILE A 58 1.79 -2.41 -5.39
CA ILE A 58 2.37 -1.17 -4.87
C ILE A 58 3.80 -1.00 -5.36
N LYS A 59 4.62 -2.06 -5.33
CA LYS A 59 6.00 -2.01 -5.85
C LYS A 59 6.04 -1.66 -7.34
N ASP A 60 5.15 -2.22 -8.13
CA ASP A 60 5.07 -1.88 -9.56
C ASP A 60 4.64 -0.43 -9.78
N TRP A 61 3.72 0.06 -8.95
CA TRP A 61 3.34 1.46 -8.96
C TRP A 61 4.52 2.38 -8.59
N HIS A 62 5.27 2.05 -7.54
CA HIS A 62 6.47 2.80 -7.16
C HIS A 62 7.50 2.86 -8.30
N LYS A 63 7.73 1.76 -9.03
CA LYS A 63 8.62 1.77 -10.20
C LYS A 63 8.14 2.72 -11.31
N THR A 64 6.83 2.85 -11.44
CA THR A 64 6.23 3.73 -12.43
C THR A 64 6.38 5.20 -12.05
N VAL A 65 6.03 5.55 -10.81
CA VAL A 65 6.01 6.96 -10.35
C VAL A 65 7.37 7.47 -9.88
N PHE A 66 8.27 6.58 -9.49
CA PHE A 66 9.62 6.90 -9.04
C PHE A 66 10.67 6.12 -9.85
N PRO A 67 10.83 6.41 -11.15
CA PRO A 67 11.75 5.65 -12.01
C PRO A 67 13.18 5.66 -11.43
N ASN A 68 13.81 4.49 -11.44
CA ASN A 68 15.19 4.31 -10.98
C ASN A 68 15.44 4.74 -9.53
N ARG A 69 14.41 4.57 -8.67
CA ARG A 69 14.53 4.82 -7.22
C ARG A 69 14.37 3.51 -6.44
N ASP A 70 15.08 3.44 -5.32
CA ASP A 70 14.90 2.39 -4.31
C ASP A 70 13.86 2.87 -3.32
N VAL A 71 12.66 2.28 -3.38
CA VAL A 71 11.52 2.70 -2.58
C VAL A 71 11.19 1.63 -1.55
N ASN A 72 11.27 1.98 -0.29
CA ASN A 72 10.77 1.19 0.83
C ASN A 72 9.50 1.83 1.41
N SER A 73 8.74 1.10 2.20
CA SER A 73 7.42 1.55 2.62
C SER A 73 7.14 1.29 4.08
N LEU A 74 6.34 2.17 4.68
CA LEU A 74 5.60 1.89 5.90
C LEU A 74 4.16 1.53 5.54
N ILE A 75 3.79 0.28 5.77
CA ILE A 75 2.43 -0.18 5.53
C ILE A 75 1.57 0.14 6.76
N ILE A 76 0.52 0.89 6.53
CA ILE A 76 -0.45 1.25 7.57
C ILE A 76 -1.69 0.41 7.34
N GLY A 77 -2.13 -0.32 8.36
CA GLY A 77 -3.36 -1.09 8.31
C GLY A 77 -4.55 -0.19 7.95
N LYS A 78 -5.45 -0.68 7.10
CA LYS A 78 -6.64 0.07 6.68
C LYS A 78 -7.85 -0.36 7.52
N PRO A 79 -8.35 0.49 8.45
CA PRO A 79 -9.44 0.13 9.35
C PRO A 79 -10.82 0.24 8.66
N LEU A 80 -11.09 -0.63 7.70
CA LEU A 80 -12.40 -0.68 7.04
C LEU A 80 -13.40 -1.44 7.94
N ILE A 81 -14.60 -0.90 8.07
CA ILE A 81 -15.68 -1.55 8.84
C ILE A 81 -15.93 -2.96 8.29
N GLY A 82 -16.00 -3.94 9.18
CA GLY A 82 -16.20 -5.34 8.81
C GLY A 82 -14.93 -6.09 8.42
N THR A 83 -13.75 -5.48 8.57
CA THR A 83 -12.48 -6.17 8.40
C THR A 83 -12.21 -7.09 9.59
N ASP A 84 -11.81 -8.33 9.30
CA ASP A 84 -11.16 -9.20 10.29
C ASP A 84 -9.75 -8.64 10.54
N VAL A 85 -9.58 -7.98 11.69
CA VAL A 85 -8.32 -7.25 12.02
C VAL A 85 -7.15 -8.21 12.16
N SER A 86 -7.34 -9.37 12.78
CA SER A 86 -6.27 -10.37 12.90
C SER A 86 -5.82 -10.89 11.53
N ALA A 87 -6.77 -11.28 10.70
CA ALA A 87 -6.49 -11.74 9.34
C ALA A 87 -5.85 -10.64 8.49
N HIS A 88 -6.23 -9.38 8.69
CA HIS A 88 -5.61 -8.25 8.00
C HIS A 88 -4.14 -8.04 8.40
N ASN A 89 -3.84 -8.14 9.70
CA ASN A 89 -2.47 -8.06 10.19
C ASN A 89 -1.60 -9.20 9.66
N ASP A 90 -2.13 -10.43 9.62
CA ASP A 90 -1.46 -11.60 9.05
C ASP A 90 -1.23 -11.44 7.55
N PHE A 91 -2.21 -10.91 6.83
CA PHE A 91 -2.08 -10.59 5.41
C PHE A 91 -0.93 -9.61 5.16
N ILE A 92 -0.89 -8.48 5.87
CA ILE A 92 0.20 -7.50 5.73
C ILE A 92 1.55 -8.14 6.03
N TYR A 93 1.66 -8.89 7.12
CA TYR A 93 2.90 -9.59 7.47
C TYR A 93 3.37 -10.51 6.35
N ASN A 94 2.48 -11.33 5.80
CA ASN A 94 2.82 -12.26 4.73
C ASN A 94 3.23 -11.57 3.44
N GLU A 95 2.64 -10.42 3.14
CA GLU A 95 2.98 -9.62 1.96
C GLU A 95 4.39 -9.02 2.04
N ILE A 96 4.87 -8.64 3.23
CA ILE A 96 6.11 -7.88 3.40
C ILE A 96 7.23 -8.64 4.12
N LYS A 97 7.01 -9.85 4.60
CA LYS A 97 7.99 -10.60 5.42
C LYS A 97 9.36 -10.83 4.75
N GLY A 98 9.40 -10.82 3.41
CA GLY A 98 10.64 -10.95 2.64
C GLY A 98 11.32 -9.60 2.31
N GLU A 99 10.74 -8.48 2.72
CA GLU A 99 11.25 -7.15 2.40
C GLU A 99 12.17 -6.65 3.53
N GLU A 100 13.39 -6.27 3.17
CA GLU A 100 14.42 -5.95 4.16
C GLU A 100 14.13 -4.66 4.94
N SER A 101 13.66 -3.62 4.26
CA SER A 101 13.50 -2.27 4.82
C SER A 101 12.06 -1.77 4.89
N THR A 102 11.10 -2.53 4.37
CA THR A 102 9.67 -2.22 4.52
C THR A 102 9.17 -2.69 5.89
N ARG A 103 8.35 -1.87 6.52
CA ARG A 103 7.78 -2.12 7.85
C ARG A 103 6.27 -1.92 7.82
N SER A 104 5.59 -2.34 8.88
CA SER A 104 4.15 -2.11 9.03
C SER A 104 3.76 -1.71 10.44
N HIS A 105 2.70 -0.92 10.55
CA HIS A 105 1.92 -0.80 11.77
C HIS A 105 0.89 -1.93 11.86
N ARG A 106 0.68 -2.43 13.06
CA ARG A 106 -0.38 -3.38 13.35
C ARG A 106 -1.66 -2.62 13.69
N LEU A 107 -2.79 -3.05 13.12
CA LEU A 107 -4.10 -2.60 13.59
C LEU A 107 -4.39 -3.22 14.97
N THR A 108 -4.93 -2.43 15.86
CA THR A 108 -5.41 -2.86 17.17
C THR A 108 -6.84 -2.41 17.38
N THR A 109 -7.55 -3.12 18.26
CA THR A 109 -8.89 -2.78 18.68
C THR A 109 -8.94 -2.60 20.20
N PRO A 110 -9.96 -1.92 20.75
CA PRO A 110 -10.11 -1.81 22.21
C PRO A 110 -10.26 -3.15 22.95
N LYS A 111 -10.50 -4.24 22.21
CA LYS A 111 -10.61 -5.61 22.75
C LYS A 111 -9.29 -6.35 22.80
N ASP A 112 -8.24 -5.82 22.17
CA ASP A 112 -6.92 -6.46 22.16
C ASP A 112 -6.26 -6.28 23.52
N SER A 113 -5.66 -7.36 24.03
CA SER A 113 -4.79 -7.28 25.21
C SER A 113 -3.48 -6.58 24.83
N VAL A 114 -2.98 -5.79 25.75
CA VAL A 114 -1.68 -5.13 25.60
C VAL A 114 -0.55 -6.14 25.84
#